data_2647cbb9c90dc5041aca853407d4c11d
#
_entry.id   2647cbb9c90dc5041aca853407d4c11d
#
_cell.length_a   1.000
_cell.length_b   1.000
_cell.length_c   1.000
_cell.angle_alpha   90.00
_cell.angle_beta   90.00
_cell.angle_gamma   90.00
#
_symmetry.space_group_name_H-M   'P 1'
#
loop_
_entity.id
_entity.type
_entity.pdbx_description
1 polymer ?
#
loop_
_entity_poly.entity_id
_entity_poly.type
_entity_poly.pdbx_seq_one_letter_code
_entity_poly.pdbx_strand_id
1 'polypeptide(L)'
;LRAKIDMASPNINMRDPAIYRIRRATHHHTGDKWCIYPMYTFAHPIEDALEQITHSICTLEFEDQRPFYDWLMERLCECKLLAAPSPKQYEFARLNLTYVITSKRKLAQLVNEGKVSGWDDPRMPTIVGLRRRGYTPESLRLFADRIGVTKSDSWIDYSTLEGCLREDLENKAHRG
;
A
#
# COMPACT_ATOMS: atom_id res chain seq x y z
N LEU A 1 11.77 -16.97 15.65
CA LEU A 1 12.61 -17.44 14.55
C LEU A 1 13.16 -16.26 13.78
N ARG A 2 14.44 -16.32 13.38
CA ARG A 2 15.14 -15.29 12.60
C ARG A 2 15.73 -15.91 11.35
N ALA A 3 15.79 -15.14 10.26
CA ALA A 3 16.60 -15.52 9.11
C ALA A 3 18.08 -15.40 9.48
N LYS A 4 18.92 -16.29 8.96
CA LYS A 4 20.38 -16.22 9.14
C LYS A 4 20.99 -15.67 7.85
N ILE A 5 21.37 -14.39 7.87
CA ILE A 5 21.86 -13.68 6.68
C ILE A 5 23.26 -13.10 6.96
N ASP A 6 23.33 -11.89 7.54
CA ASP A 6 24.59 -11.21 7.84
C ASP A 6 24.38 -10.15 8.93
N MET A 7 24.90 -10.40 10.13
CA MET A 7 24.81 -9.47 11.26
C MET A 7 25.67 -8.21 11.08
N ALA A 8 26.61 -8.20 10.13
CA ALA A 8 27.45 -7.04 9.82
C ALA A 8 26.88 -6.15 8.70
N SER A 9 25.75 -6.53 8.10
CA SER A 9 25.14 -5.76 7.02
C SER A 9 24.86 -4.30 7.42
N PRO A 10 25.14 -3.31 6.57
CA PRO A 10 24.72 -1.92 6.81
C PRO A 10 23.19 -1.76 6.81
N ASN A 11 22.48 -2.63 6.09
CA ASN A 11 21.01 -2.65 6.07
C ASN A 11 20.47 -3.47 7.25
N ILE A 12 19.76 -2.83 8.17
CA ILE A 12 19.18 -3.48 9.35
C ILE A 12 18.22 -4.62 8.98
N ASN A 13 17.53 -4.54 7.83
CA ASN A 13 16.63 -5.57 7.36
C ASN A 13 17.35 -6.85 6.92
N MET A 14 18.68 -6.82 6.75
CA MET A 14 19.52 -7.95 6.44
C MET A 14 20.29 -8.50 7.64
N ARG A 15 20.16 -7.86 8.82
CA ARG A 15 20.81 -8.30 10.08
C ARG A 15 19.97 -9.35 10.79
N ASP A 16 19.93 -10.55 10.24
CA ASP A 16 19.19 -11.68 10.80
C ASP A 16 17.78 -11.29 11.27
N PRO A 17 16.92 -10.75 10.39
CA PRO A 17 15.63 -10.22 10.77
C PRO A 17 14.70 -11.31 11.31
N ALA A 18 13.79 -10.93 12.20
CA ALA A 18 12.76 -11.82 12.68
C ALA A 18 11.79 -12.16 11.54
N ILE A 19 11.53 -13.45 11.32
CA ILE A 19 10.58 -13.95 10.32
C ILE A 19 9.29 -14.47 10.95
N TYR A 20 9.34 -14.87 12.23
CA TYR A 20 8.17 -15.21 13.05
C TYR A 20 8.25 -14.52 14.40
N ARG A 21 7.09 -14.18 14.95
CA ARG A 21 6.93 -13.65 16.31
C ARG A 21 5.95 -14.47 17.12
N ILE A 22 6.08 -14.44 18.42
CA ILE A 22 5.11 -14.99 19.35
C ILE A 22 4.11 -13.89 19.71
N ARG A 23 2.82 -14.18 19.56
CA ARG A 23 1.73 -13.30 19.96
C ARG A 23 0.61 -14.13 20.57
N ARG A 24 0.37 -13.96 21.85
CA ARG A 24 -0.72 -14.61 22.57
C ARG A 24 -1.93 -13.67 22.58
N ALA A 25 -2.78 -13.83 21.58
CA ALA A 25 -4.02 -13.06 21.43
C ALA A 25 -4.97 -13.85 20.54
N THR A 26 -6.25 -13.80 20.84
CA THR A 26 -7.30 -14.41 20.00
C THR A 26 -7.33 -13.76 18.63
N HIS A 27 -7.24 -14.58 17.59
CA HIS A 27 -7.31 -14.12 16.20
C HIS A 27 -8.75 -14.22 15.69
N HIS A 28 -9.21 -13.21 14.97
CA HIS A 28 -10.62 -13.10 14.53
C HIS A 28 -11.10 -14.23 13.61
N HIS A 29 -10.21 -14.92 12.88
CA HIS A 29 -10.56 -16.08 12.05
C HIS A 29 -10.20 -17.42 12.69
N THR A 30 -9.06 -17.52 13.38
CA THR A 30 -8.51 -18.78 13.85
C THR A 30 -8.62 -18.98 15.36
N GLY A 31 -9.19 -17.99 16.08
CA GLY A 31 -9.29 -18.04 17.54
C GLY A 31 -7.91 -18.16 18.20
N ASP A 32 -7.80 -19.09 19.15
CA ASP A 32 -6.57 -19.33 19.92
C ASP A 32 -5.71 -20.48 19.36
N LYS A 33 -5.97 -20.89 18.10
CA LYS A 33 -5.27 -22.01 17.48
C LYS A 33 -3.77 -21.79 17.35
N TRP A 34 -3.33 -20.54 17.15
CA TRP A 34 -1.94 -20.18 16.89
C TRP A 34 -1.45 -19.11 17.87
N CYS A 35 -0.24 -19.26 18.35
CA CYS A 35 0.47 -18.23 19.13
C CYS A 35 1.76 -17.76 18.44
N ILE A 36 2.08 -18.30 17.26
CA ILE A 36 3.23 -17.93 16.45
C ILE A 36 2.71 -17.44 15.11
N TYR A 37 3.14 -16.24 14.71
CA TYR A 37 2.69 -15.57 13.49
C TYR A 37 3.88 -15.14 12.64
N PRO A 38 3.81 -15.26 11.30
CA PRO A 38 4.84 -14.73 10.44
C PRO A 38 4.89 -13.20 10.52
N MET A 39 6.07 -12.64 10.36
CA MET A 39 6.23 -11.21 10.14
C MET A 39 5.78 -10.87 8.72
N TYR A 40 5.26 -9.67 8.54
CA TYR A 40 4.77 -9.20 7.22
C TYR A 40 5.83 -9.36 6.12
N THR A 41 7.06 -8.95 6.41
CA THR A 41 8.18 -9.02 5.47
C THR A 41 8.54 -10.45 5.03
N PHE A 42 8.15 -11.45 5.81
CA PHE A 42 8.34 -12.87 5.47
C PHE A 42 7.11 -13.45 4.75
N ALA A 43 5.90 -13.13 5.18
CA ALA A 43 4.67 -13.68 4.60
C ALA A 43 4.40 -13.11 3.21
N HIS A 44 4.47 -11.79 3.05
CA HIS A 44 4.12 -11.09 1.82
C HIS A 44 4.87 -11.59 0.56
N PRO A 45 6.21 -11.75 0.56
CA PRO A 45 6.91 -12.29 -0.61
C PRO A 45 6.48 -13.70 -0.99
N ILE A 46 6.19 -14.53 0.02
CA ILE A 46 5.75 -15.92 -0.20
C ILE A 46 4.36 -15.94 -0.81
N GLU A 47 3.44 -15.13 -0.29
CA GLU A 47 2.08 -14.98 -0.83
C GLU A 47 2.11 -14.48 -2.27
N ASP A 48 2.91 -13.46 -2.57
CA ASP A 48 3.12 -12.99 -3.94
C ASP A 48 3.54 -14.11 -4.88
N ALA A 49 4.50 -14.92 -4.47
CA ALA A 49 5.00 -16.02 -5.29
C ALA A 49 3.96 -17.13 -5.48
N LEU A 50 3.21 -17.49 -4.44
CA LEU A 50 2.16 -18.51 -4.50
C LEU A 50 0.98 -18.06 -5.37
N GLU A 51 0.65 -16.77 -5.36
CA GLU A 51 -0.41 -16.16 -6.17
C GLU A 51 0.06 -15.78 -7.58
N GLN A 52 1.31 -16.08 -7.94
CA GLN A 52 1.91 -15.82 -9.26
C GLN A 52 1.95 -14.32 -9.61
N ILE A 53 2.10 -13.46 -8.61
CA ILE A 53 2.33 -12.04 -8.79
C ILE A 53 3.69 -11.85 -9.48
N THR A 54 3.73 -11.01 -10.51
CA THR A 54 4.97 -10.69 -11.23
C THR A 54 5.61 -9.41 -10.71
N HIS A 55 4.77 -8.42 -10.36
CA HIS A 55 5.16 -7.09 -9.90
C HIS A 55 4.52 -6.82 -8.55
N SER A 56 5.29 -6.92 -7.48
CA SER A 56 4.88 -6.59 -6.12
C SER A 56 5.06 -5.09 -5.90
N ILE A 57 3.95 -4.35 -5.90
CA ILE A 57 3.96 -2.88 -5.88
C ILE A 57 3.72 -2.38 -4.45
N CYS A 58 4.61 -1.52 -3.96
CA CYS A 58 4.53 -0.97 -2.61
C CYS A 58 5.00 0.49 -2.55
N THR A 59 4.94 1.08 -1.36
CA THR A 59 5.43 2.45 -1.13
C THR A 59 6.92 2.48 -0.79
N LEU A 60 7.58 3.65 -0.93
CA LEU A 60 9.01 3.83 -0.70
C LEU A 60 9.49 3.42 0.70
N GLU A 61 8.62 3.40 1.68
CA GLU A 61 8.96 2.94 3.03
C GLU A 61 9.44 1.48 3.10
N PHE A 62 9.21 0.70 2.04
CA PHE A 62 9.65 -0.69 1.90
C PHE A 62 10.92 -0.86 1.05
N GLU A 63 11.51 0.21 0.55
CA GLU A 63 12.69 0.14 -0.32
C GLU A 63 13.87 -0.57 0.37
N ASP A 64 14.13 -0.23 1.62
CA ASP A 64 15.20 -0.88 2.41
C ASP A 64 14.93 -2.36 2.72
N GLN A 65 13.69 -2.82 2.54
CA GLN A 65 13.30 -4.21 2.73
C GLN A 65 13.41 -5.05 1.45
N ARG A 66 13.54 -4.42 0.27
CA ARG A 66 13.67 -5.15 -1.00
C ARG A 66 14.85 -6.12 -1.02
N PRO A 67 16.04 -5.83 -0.47
CA PRO A 67 17.12 -6.82 -0.41
C PRO A 67 16.73 -8.08 0.36
N PHE A 68 15.92 -7.97 1.40
CA PHE A 68 15.39 -9.13 2.11
C PHE A 68 14.36 -9.91 1.28
N TYR A 69 13.49 -9.20 0.55
CA TYR A 69 12.54 -9.80 -0.39
C TYR A 69 13.27 -10.66 -1.43
N ASP A 70 14.27 -10.10 -2.10
CA ASP A 70 15.04 -10.77 -3.12
C ASP A 70 15.81 -11.98 -2.53
N TRP A 71 16.48 -11.79 -1.39
CA TRP A 71 17.17 -12.87 -0.67
C TRP A 71 16.23 -14.05 -0.33
N LEU A 72 15.03 -13.74 0.17
CA LEU A 72 14.06 -14.77 0.52
C LEU A 72 13.61 -15.56 -0.71
N MET A 73 13.31 -14.88 -1.80
CA MET A 73 12.90 -15.50 -3.05
C MET A 73 14.01 -16.42 -3.60
N GLU A 74 15.26 -15.98 -3.60
CA GLU A 74 16.39 -16.80 -4.00
C GLU A 74 16.51 -18.07 -3.16
N ARG A 75 16.46 -17.94 -1.82
CA ARG A 75 16.55 -19.12 -0.92
C ARG A 75 15.42 -20.11 -1.12
N LEU A 76 14.20 -19.64 -1.32
CA LEU A 76 13.03 -20.51 -1.52
C LEU A 76 13.10 -21.23 -2.88
N CYS A 77 13.60 -20.58 -3.93
CA CYS A 77 13.84 -21.20 -5.23
C CYS A 77 14.96 -22.24 -5.16
N GLU A 78 16.08 -21.94 -4.49
CA GLU A 78 17.18 -22.91 -4.28
C GLU A 78 16.71 -24.15 -3.53
N CYS A 79 15.85 -23.98 -2.54
CA CYS A 79 15.25 -25.08 -1.80
C CYS A 79 14.13 -25.80 -2.59
N LYS A 80 13.83 -25.38 -3.81
CA LYS A 80 12.75 -25.91 -4.66
C LYS A 80 11.35 -25.82 -4.01
N LEU A 81 11.17 -24.87 -3.11
CA LEU A 81 9.87 -24.58 -2.48
C LEU A 81 9.04 -23.65 -3.35
N LEU A 82 9.67 -22.83 -4.19
CA LEU A 82 9.02 -21.98 -5.18
C LEU A 82 9.61 -22.21 -6.56
N ALA A 83 8.80 -21.98 -7.60
CA ALA A 83 9.22 -22.02 -8.99
C ALA A 83 9.72 -20.64 -9.45
N ALA A 84 10.69 -20.64 -10.38
CA ALA A 84 11.07 -19.43 -11.11
C ALA A 84 10.09 -19.17 -12.28
N PRO A 85 9.88 -17.92 -12.73
CA PRO A 85 10.48 -16.69 -12.20
C PRO A 85 9.83 -16.22 -10.91
N SER A 86 10.64 -15.66 -9.99
CA SER A 86 10.15 -15.08 -8.75
C SER A 86 9.54 -13.70 -8.99
N PRO A 87 8.55 -13.26 -8.18
CA PRO A 87 8.05 -11.90 -8.18
C PRO A 87 9.17 -10.92 -7.84
N LYS A 88 9.00 -9.66 -8.27
CA LYS A 88 9.93 -8.57 -7.94
C LYS A 88 9.18 -7.43 -7.30
N GLN A 89 9.80 -6.81 -6.29
CA GLN A 89 9.27 -5.66 -5.59
C GLN A 89 9.63 -4.37 -6.31
N TYR A 90 8.63 -3.49 -6.45
CA TYR A 90 8.75 -2.15 -7.05
C TYR A 90 8.12 -1.13 -6.11
N GLU A 91 8.90 -0.12 -5.73
CA GLU A 91 8.46 0.93 -4.84
C GLU A 91 8.15 2.22 -5.61
N PHE A 92 7.21 2.99 -5.07
CA PHE A 92 6.88 4.32 -5.58
C PHE A 92 6.51 5.27 -4.44
N ALA A 93 6.62 6.56 -4.71
CA ALA A 93 6.31 7.62 -3.75
C ALA A 93 4.83 7.63 -3.39
N ARG A 94 4.55 7.96 -2.14
CA ARG A 94 3.19 8.18 -1.66
C ARG A 94 2.61 9.45 -2.29
N LEU A 95 1.34 9.40 -2.68
CA LEU A 95 0.61 10.59 -3.09
C LEU A 95 0.34 11.49 -1.88
N ASN A 96 0.88 12.69 -1.89
CA ASN A 96 0.58 13.74 -0.94
C ASN A 96 -0.17 14.85 -1.66
N LEU A 97 -1.37 15.19 -1.17
CA LEU A 97 -2.18 16.29 -1.69
C LEU A 97 -2.21 17.44 -0.70
N THR A 98 -2.08 18.66 -1.20
CA THR A 98 -2.32 19.84 -0.37
C THR A 98 -3.77 19.88 0.12
N TYR A 99 -3.99 20.42 1.30
CA TYR A 99 -5.32 20.57 1.93
C TYR A 99 -6.12 19.28 2.16
N VAL A 100 -5.47 18.10 2.01
CA VAL A 100 -6.13 16.80 2.20
C VAL A 100 -5.42 15.99 3.26
N ILE A 101 -6.18 15.42 4.18
CA ILE A 101 -5.69 14.45 5.16
C ILE A 101 -5.94 13.05 4.60
N THR A 102 -4.86 12.28 4.34
CA THR A 102 -4.94 10.89 3.86
C THR A 102 -4.75 9.85 4.98
N SER A 103 -4.50 10.29 6.21
CA SER A 103 -4.30 9.40 7.34
C SER A 103 -5.59 8.73 7.79
N LYS A 104 -5.70 7.40 7.62
CA LYS A 104 -6.86 6.61 8.06
C LYS A 104 -7.23 6.87 9.52
N ARG A 105 -6.23 6.98 10.42
CA ARG A 105 -6.47 7.23 11.85
C ARG A 105 -7.15 8.58 12.09
N LYS A 106 -6.71 9.64 11.41
CA LYS A 106 -7.30 10.97 11.53
C LYS A 106 -8.70 11.03 10.91
N LEU A 107 -8.90 10.36 9.79
CA LEU A 107 -10.23 10.26 9.15
C LEU A 107 -11.20 9.46 10.03
N ALA A 108 -10.75 8.35 10.63
CA ALA A 108 -11.55 7.57 11.58
C ALA A 108 -11.97 8.42 12.79
N GLN A 109 -11.10 9.29 13.27
CA GLN A 109 -11.44 10.23 14.36
C GLN A 109 -12.62 11.13 13.98
N LEU A 110 -12.65 11.70 12.76
CA LEU A 110 -13.75 12.52 12.29
C LEU A 110 -15.08 11.76 12.26
N VAL A 111 -15.04 10.49 11.85
CA VAL A 111 -16.22 9.61 11.84
C VAL A 111 -16.68 9.30 13.27
N ASN A 112 -15.76 8.90 14.13
CA ASN A 112 -16.06 8.50 15.51
C ASN A 112 -16.57 9.66 16.37
N GLU A 113 -16.08 10.88 16.11
CA GLU A 113 -16.54 12.11 16.80
C GLU A 113 -17.81 12.70 16.18
N GLY A 114 -18.38 12.08 15.16
CA GLY A 114 -19.59 12.56 14.48
C GLY A 114 -19.41 13.90 13.73
N LYS A 115 -18.16 14.26 13.37
CA LYS A 115 -17.87 15.47 12.58
C LYS A 115 -18.29 15.33 11.12
N VAL A 116 -18.37 14.11 10.64
CA VAL A 116 -18.83 13.71 9.31
C VAL A 116 -19.85 12.58 9.46
N SER A 117 -20.73 12.41 8.46
CA SER A 117 -21.80 11.41 8.50
C SER A 117 -21.32 9.95 8.37
N GLY A 118 -20.09 9.75 7.88
CA GLY A 118 -19.50 8.43 7.69
C GLY A 118 -18.32 8.49 6.74
N TRP A 119 -17.81 7.33 6.36
CA TRP A 119 -16.69 7.21 5.43
C TRP A 119 -17.04 7.64 4.00
N ASP A 120 -18.32 7.70 3.67
CA ASP A 120 -18.86 8.12 2.38
C ASP A 120 -19.30 9.58 2.36
N ASP A 121 -19.07 10.33 3.44
CA ASP A 121 -19.35 11.77 3.48
C ASP A 121 -18.61 12.49 2.33
N PRO A 122 -19.27 13.36 1.54
CA PRO A 122 -18.63 14.08 0.43
C PRO A 122 -17.42 14.93 0.83
N ARG A 123 -17.26 15.25 2.10
CA ARG A 123 -16.09 15.96 2.63
C ARG A 123 -14.89 15.06 2.86
N MET A 124 -15.09 13.73 2.85
CA MET A 124 -14.04 12.74 3.08
C MET A 124 -13.28 12.44 1.78
N PRO A 125 -11.94 12.37 1.82
CA PRO A 125 -11.13 12.04 0.64
C PRO A 125 -11.05 10.52 0.41
N THR A 126 -12.16 9.83 0.56
CA THR A 126 -12.33 8.42 0.23
C THR A 126 -12.88 8.29 -1.19
N ILE A 127 -12.68 7.16 -1.83
CA ILE A 127 -13.26 6.91 -3.17
C ILE A 127 -14.78 7.08 -3.15
N VAL A 128 -15.46 6.58 -2.11
CA VAL A 128 -16.91 6.72 -1.98
C VAL A 128 -17.34 8.17 -1.69
N GLY A 129 -16.57 8.91 -0.89
CA GLY A 129 -16.80 10.33 -0.62
C GLY A 129 -16.62 11.19 -1.86
N LEU A 130 -15.53 10.96 -2.61
CA LEU A 130 -15.27 11.63 -3.89
C LEU A 130 -16.37 11.32 -4.91
N ARG A 131 -16.82 10.07 -5.02
CA ARG A 131 -17.93 9.68 -5.89
C ARG A 131 -19.21 10.44 -5.55
N ARG A 132 -19.57 10.53 -4.27
CA ARG A 132 -20.74 11.32 -3.82
C ARG A 132 -20.59 12.83 -4.07
N ARG A 133 -19.35 13.30 -4.04
CA ARG A 133 -19.03 14.71 -4.38
C ARG A 133 -19.10 15.00 -5.88
N GLY A 134 -19.17 13.96 -6.73
CA GLY A 134 -19.31 14.10 -8.18
C GLY A 134 -18.06 13.78 -8.98
N TYR A 135 -17.00 13.26 -8.35
CA TYR A 135 -15.81 12.77 -9.08
C TYR A 135 -16.15 11.52 -9.89
N THR A 136 -15.70 11.50 -11.13
CA THR A 136 -15.86 10.36 -12.03
C THR A 136 -14.65 9.43 -11.95
N PRO A 137 -14.78 8.14 -12.27
CA PRO A 137 -13.64 7.24 -12.37
C PRO A 137 -12.59 7.73 -13.39
N GLU A 138 -13.04 8.32 -14.48
CA GLU A 138 -12.19 8.86 -15.56
C GLU A 138 -11.36 10.04 -15.08
N SER A 139 -11.94 10.95 -14.30
CA SER A 139 -11.21 12.08 -13.73
C SER A 139 -10.11 11.63 -12.76
N LEU A 140 -10.36 10.55 -11.99
CA LEU A 140 -9.35 9.99 -11.09
C LEU A 140 -8.23 9.27 -11.86
N ARG A 141 -8.54 8.57 -12.96
CA ARG A 141 -7.53 7.97 -13.83
C ARG A 141 -6.69 9.04 -14.53
N LEU A 142 -7.34 10.06 -15.09
CA LEU A 142 -6.65 11.20 -15.69
C LEU A 142 -5.71 11.89 -14.71
N PHE A 143 -6.14 12.03 -13.44
CA PHE A 143 -5.29 12.57 -12.40
C PHE A 143 -4.08 11.67 -12.12
N ALA A 144 -4.28 10.36 -12.00
CA ALA A 144 -3.19 9.40 -11.79
C ALA A 144 -2.17 9.41 -12.94
N ASP A 145 -2.65 9.46 -14.18
CA ASP A 145 -1.80 9.55 -15.38
C ASP A 145 -1.02 10.86 -15.41
N ARG A 146 -1.67 11.97 -15.04
CA ARG A 146 -1.06 13.32 -15.05
C ARG A 146 0.04 13.48 -14.02
N ILE A 147 -0.12 12.95 -12.83
CA ILE A 147 0.92 13.00 -11.79
C ILE A 147 2.02 11.98 -12.01
N GLY A 148 1.72 10.88 -12.70
CA GLY A 148 2.65 9.79 -12.98
C GLY A 148 3.09 9.00 -11.75
N VAL A 149 3.99 8.03 -11.97
CA VAL A 149 4.63 7.21 -10.94
C VAL A 149 6.07 7.67 -10.78
N THR A 150 6.49 7.96 -9.55
CA THR A 150 7.83 8.46 -9.23
C THR A 150 8.32 7.89 -7.90
N LYS A 151 9.65 7.85 -7.70
CA LYS A 151 10.29 7.59 -6.40
C LYS A 151 10.61 8.87 -5.63
N SER A 152 10.19 10.03 -6.10
CA SER A 152 10.37 11.31 -5.42
C SER A 152 9.10 11.71 -4.68
N ASP A 153 9.16 11.82 -3.36
CA ASP A 153 8.06 12.36 -2.56
C ASP A 153 7.82 13.82 -2.94
N SER A 154 6.62 14.11 -3.42
CA SER A 154 6.19 15.44 -3.81
C SER A 154 4.79 15.74 -3.29
N TRP A 155 4.52 17.02 -3.08
CA TRP A 155 3.18 17.52 -2.79
C TRP A 155 2.52 17.96 -4.09
N ILE A 156 1.36 17.37 -4.38
CA ILE A 156 0.53 17.72 -5.52
C ILE A 156 -0.55 18.70 -5.04
N ASP A 157 -0.71 19.80 -5.76
CA ASP A 157 -1.78 20.74 -5.44
C ASP A 157 -3.15 20.12 -5.69
N TYR A 158 -4.09 20.32 -4.76
CA TYR A 158 -5.43 19.76 -4.87
C TYR A 158 -6.17 20.27 -6.11
N SER A 159 -5.87 21.47 -6.56
CA SER A 159 -6.43 22.05 -7.80
C SER A 159 -6.11 21.22 -9.04
N THR A 160 -5.02 20.44 -9.03
CA THR A 160 -4.69 19.51 -10.13
C THR A 160 -5.76 18.40 -10.24
N LEU A 161 -6.20 17.85 -9.12
CA LEU A 161 -7.28 16.87 -9.08
C LEU A 161 -8.61 17.48 -9.53
N GLU A 162 -8.92 18.69 -9.04
CA GLU A 162 -10.13 19.42 -9.47
C GLU A 162 -10.09 19.79 -10.95
N GLY A 163 -8.91 20.13 -11.47
CA GLY A 163 -8.71 20.40 -12.90
C GLY A 163 -9.05 19.19 -13.76
N CYS A 164 -8.60 18.00 -13.35
CA CYS A 164 -8.94 16.75 -14.04
C CYS A 164 -10.46 16.47 -14.02
N LEU A 165 -11.13 16.78 -12.90
CA LEU A 165 -12.58 16.64 -12.83
C LEU A 165 -13.30 17.60 -13.78
N ARG A 166 -12.90 18.90 -13.81
CA ARG A 166 -13.49 19.88 -14.72
C ARG A 166 -13.33 19.47 -16.17
N GLU A 167 -12.14 19.01 -16.56
CA GLU A 167 -11.84 18.55 -17.91
C GLU A 167 -12.72 17.37 -18.33
N ASP A 168 -12.92 16.40 -17.46
CA ASP A 168 -13.81 15.24 -17.75
C ASP A 168 -15.28 15.67 -17.85
N LEU A 169 -15.75 16.51 -16.93
CA LEU A 169 -17.13 16.99 -16.91
C LEU A 169 -17.44 17.94 -18.05
N GLU A 170 -16.44 18.66 -18.59
CA GLU A 170 -16.63 19.56 -19.73
C GLU A 170 -17.20 18.83 -20.95
N ASN A 171 -16.78 17.58 -21.13
CA ASN A 171 -17.18 16.73 -22.23
C ASN A 171 -18.43 15.88 -21.96
N LYS A 172 -18.81 15.69 -20.69
CA LYS A 172 -19.82 14.70 -20.30
C LYS A 172 -21.04 15.31 -19.57
N ALA A 173 -20.87 16.44 -18.88
CA ALA A 173 -21.93 17.03 -18.11
C ALA A 173 -22.97 17.71 -18.99
N HIS A 174 -24.24 17.47 -18.71
CA HIS A 174 -25.31 18.25 -19.28
C HIS A 174 -25.26 19.69 -18.74
N ARG A 175 -25.29 20.65 -19.67
CA ARG A 175 -25.35 22.07 -19.33
C ARG A 175 -26.73 22.60 -19.70
N GLY A 176 -27.40 23.22 -18.72
CA GLY A 176 -28.66 23.94 -18.92
C GLY A 176 -28.42 25.40 -19.30
#